data_b89f7cd87ae0ddce7bda3278e7edfb98
#
_entry.id   b89f7cd87ae0ddce7bda3278e7edfb98
#
_cell.length_a   1.000
_cell.length_b   1.000
_cell.length_c   1.000
_cell.angle_alpha   90.00
_cell.angle_beta   90.00
_cell.angle_gamma   90.00
#
_symmetry.space_group_name_H-M   'P 1'
#
loop_
_entity.id
_entity.type
_entity.pdbx_description
1 polymer ?
#
loop_
_entity_poly.entity_id
_entity_poly.type
_entity_poly.pdbx_seq_one_letter_code
_entity_poly.pdbx_strand_id
1 'polypeptide(L)'
;MIQFVVDETKCTQCGQCVRDCVAKIIKQGDAGVPHVQAEDEARCIRCQHCLAVCPAAAVSIFGLAPSNSVPLKDDSFPSLGDMISLVRGRRSVRQYRDENVSPDLLRQLLEVLGNVPTGVNRMALTFSVIDDREAMRRFRDKAYRLIAEAVKAGSLPEHTLSYFQGAAEAWRERGEDIVFRGAPHLLIVSASPDSACPQEDVALALAYFELTAQCAGLGTVWCGLMKWAMESVPALKEEAGLPPDHSYYAMLFGLPAVHYPRTVQRDGAGHIRRIQA
;
A
#
# COMPACT_ATOMS: atom_id res chain seq x y z
N MET A 1 -16.90 -8.01 21.54
CA MET A 1 -18.13 -8.45 20.85
C MET A 1 -18.07 -8.02 19.39
N ILE A 2 -18.30 -8.95 18.45
CA ILE A 2 -18.29 -8.66 16.99
C ILE A 2 -19.61 -8.11 16.48
N GLN A 3 -20.67 -8.12 17.30
CA GLN A 3 -22.02 -7.66 16.94
C GLN A 3 -22.50 -8.25 15.61
N PHE A 4 -22.38 -9.57 15.45
CA PHE A 4 -22.92 -10.26 14.29
C PHE A 4 -24.45 -10.33 14.39
N VAL A 5 -25.15 -9.67 13.48
CA VAL A 5 -26.62 -9.57 13.48
C VAL A 5 -27.16 -9.96 12.11
N VAL A 6 -28.22 -10.73 12.10
CA VAL A 6 -28.94 -11.12 10.88
C VAL A 6 -30.36 -10.56 10.92
N ASP A 7 -30.74 -9.83 9.90
CA ASP A 7 -32.12 -9.42 9.65
C ASP A 7 -32.90 -10.63 9.11
N GLU A 8 -33.66 -11.30 9.99
CA GLU A 8 -34.39 -12.52 9.66
C GLU A 8 -35.44 -12.29 8.59
N THR A 9 -35.98 -11.07 8.48
CA THR A 9 -36.99 -10.76 7.45
C THR A 9 -36.39 -10.70 6.04
N LYS A 10 -35.07 -10.47 5.92
CA LYS A 10 -34.34 -10.45 4.66
C LYS A 10 -33.56 -11.73 4.40
N CYS A 11 -33.21 -12.47 5.45
CA CYS A 11 -32.34 -13.63 5.35
C CYS A 11 -33.01 -14.76 4.54
N THR A 12 -32.43 -15.11 3.40
CA THR A 12 -32.89 -16.21 2.55
C THR A 12 -32.34 -17.58 2.98
N GLN A 13 -31.60 -17.63 4.08
CA GLN A 13 -31.00 -18.85 4.64
C GLN A 13 -30.06 -19.60 3.66
N CYS A 14 -29.51 -18.89 2.66
CA CYS A 14 -28.67 -19.44 1.60
C CYS A 14 -27.31 -19.98 2.07
N GLY A 15 -26.88 -19.68 3.31
CA GLY A 15 -25.66 -20.17 3.94
C GLY A 15 -24.37 -19.62 3.32
N GLN A 16 -24.40 -18.61 2.45
CA GLN A 16 -23.19 -18.08 1.83
C GLN A 16 -22.22 -17.52 2.87
N CYS A 17 -22.70 -16.73 3.85
CA CYS A 17 -21.88 -16.20 4.94
C CYS A 17 -21.24 -17.30 5.81
N VAL A 18 -21.92 -18.44 5.97
CA VAL A 18 -21.39 -19.61 6.69
C VAL A 18 -20.24 -20.24 5.90
N ARG A 19 -20.43 -20.46 4.60
CA ARG A 19 -19.41 -21.10 3.73
C ARG A 19 -18.18 -20.22 3.54
N ASP A 20 -18.39 -18.91 3.40
CA ASP A 20 -17.33 -17.94 3.11
C ASP A 20 -16.49 -17.56 4.35
N CYS A 21 -16.98 -17.82 5.56
CA CYS A 21 -16.24 -17.51 6.78
C CYS A 21 -14.99 -18.39 6.91
N VAL A 22 -13.82 -17.81 6.68
CA VAL A 22 -12.52 -18.51 6.76
C VAL A 22 -12.24 -19.05 8.17
N ALA A 23 -12.67 -18.33 9.22
CA ALA A 23 -12.52 -18.73 10.61
C ALA A 23 -13.54 -19.81 11.03
N LYS A 24 -14.54 -20.12 10.19
CA LYS A 24 -15.59 -21.13 10.43
C LYS A 24 -16.37 -20.90 11.73
N ILE A 25 -16.53 -19.65 12.14
CA ILE A 25 -17.24 -19.25 13.36
C ILE A 25 -18.75 -19.03 13.15
N ILE A 26 -19.18 -18.83 11.90
CA ILE A 26 -20.60 -18.67 11.58
C ILE A 26 -21.22 -20.05 11.39
N LYS A 27 -22.26 -20.33 12.15
CA LYS A 27 -22.99 -21.60 12.11
C LYS A 27 -24.41 -21.39 11.59
N GLN A 28 -24.96 -22.39 10.93
CA GLN A 28 -26.40 -22.43 10.59
C GLN A 28 -27.17 -22.83 11.85
N GLY A 29 -28.14 -22.05 12.28
CA GLY A 29 -29.01 -22.42 13.38
C GLY A 29 -30.13 -23.43 12.97
N ASP A 30 -30.83 -23.97 13.93
CA ASP A 30 -31.91 -24.93 13.69
C ASP A 30 -33.04 -24.36 12.81
N ALA A 31 -33.32 -23.06 12.96
CA ALA A 31 -34.24 -22.32 12.11
C ALA A 31 -33.67 -21.89 10.76
N GLY A 32 -32.43 -22.29 10.43
CA GLY A 32 -31.74 -21.92 9.20
C GLY A 32 -31.08 -20.53 9.24
N VAL A 33 -31.25 -19.77 10.31
CA VAL A 33 -30.66 -18.44 10.45
C VAL A 33 -29.19 -18.54 10.90
N PRO A 34 -28.24 -17.89 10.22
CA PRO A 34 -26.83 -17.91 10.64
C PRO A 34 -26.60 -17.16 11.96
N HIS A 35 -25.73 -17.71 12.81
CA HIS A 35 -25.33 -17.08 14.07
C HIS A 35 -23.86 -17.33 14.38
N VAL A 36 -23.32 -16.59 15.35
CA VAL A 36 -21.97 -16.79 15.92
C VAL A 36 -22.12 -17.02 17.42
N GLN A 37 -21.48 -18.05 17.95
CA GLN A 37 -21.43 -18.31 19.38
C GLN A 37 -20.45 -17.37 20.07
N ALA A 38 -20.74 -16.94 21.30
CA ALA A 38 -19.93 -15.96 22.03
C ALA A 38 -18.46 -16.40 22.20
N GLU A 39 -18.23 -17.68 22.46
CA GLU A 39 -16.90 -18.27 22.60
C GLU A 39 -16.09 -18.27 21.29
N ASP A 40 -16.75 -18.24 20.14
CA ASP A 40 -16.10 -18.20 18.82
C ASP A 40 -15.74 -16.78 18.36
N GLU A 41 -16.30 -15.74 18.95
CA GLU A 41 -16.10 -14.34 18.52
C GLU A 41 -14.62 -13.92 18.44
N ALA A 42 -13.80 -14.38 19.39
CA ALA A 42 -12.37 -14.08 19.45
C ALA A 42 -11.57 -14.58 18.23
N ARG A 43 -12.10 -15.57 17.50
CA ARG A 43 -11.49 -16.12 16.29
C ARG A 43 -11.79 -15.31 15.04
N CYS A 44 -12.65 -14.29 15.12
CA CYS A 44 -13.01 -13.46 14.00
C CYS A 44 -11.82 -12.60 13.53
N ILE A 45 -11.40 -12.76 12.29
CA ILE A 45 -10.32 -11.94 11.67
C ILE A 45 -10.82 -10.58 11.14
N ARG A 46 -12.05 -10.20 11.41
CA ARG A 46 -12.65 -8.90 11.08
C ARG A 46 -12.71 -8.57 9.59
N CYS A 47 -12.73 -9.56 8.69
CA CYS A 47 -12.65 -9.37 7.23
C CYS A 47 -13.94 -8.86 6.56
N GLN A 48 -15.07 -8.84 7.28
CA GLN A 48 -16.38 -8.39 6.78
C GLN A 48 -16.95 -9.20 5.59
N HIS A 49 -16.35 -10.33 5.22
CA HIS A 49 -16.83 -11.16 4.11
C HIS A 49 -18.28 -11.59 4.29
N CYS A 50 -18.69 -11.90 5.52
CA CYS A 50 -20.08 -12.29 5.82
C CYS A 50 -21.09 -11.19 5.48
N LEU A 51 -20.73 -9.93 5.65
CA LEU A 51 -21.53 -8.76 5.25
C LEU A 51 -21.51 -8.63 3.71
N ALA A 52 -20.33 -8.68 3.12
CA ALA A 52 -20.14 -8.42 1.68
C ALA A 52 -20.75 -9.50 0.78
N VAL A 53 -20.73 -10.78 1.20
CA VAL A 53 -21.21 -11.93 0.40
C VAL A 53 -22.72 -12.10 0.47
N CYS A 54 -23.43 -11.41 1.39
CA CYS A 54 -24.86 -11.59 1.60
C CYS A 54 -25.70 -10.99 0.47
N PRO A 55 -26.34 -11.80 -0.42
CA PRO A 55 -27.07 -11.28 -1.58
C PRO A 55 -28.34 -10.52 -1.18
N ALA A 56 -28.90 -10.82 0.00
CA ALA A 56 -30.09 -10.18 0.54
C ALA A 56 -29.78 -8.99 1.45
N ALA A 57 -28.50 -8.63 1.60
CA ALA A 57 -28.06 -7.56 2.52
C ALA A 57 -28.65 -7.71 3.95
N ALA A 58 -28.72 -8.95 4.43
CA ALA A 58 -29.31 -9.31 5.73
C ALA A 58 -28.30 -9.32 6.88
N VAL A 59 -26.98 -9.31 6.61
CA VAL A 59 -25.94 -9.46 7.62
C VAL A 59 -25.31 -8.13 7.98
N SER A 60 -25.25 -7.83 9.27
CA SER A 60 -24.50 -6.71 9.84
C SER A 60 -23.42 -7.26 10.79
N ILE A 61 -22.29 -6.57 10.92
CA ILE A 61 -21.19 -6.94 11.81
C ILE A 61 -20.42 -5.71 12.27
N PHE A 62 -19.92 -5.68 13.49
CA PHE A 62 -19.18 -4.54 14.09
C PHE A 62 -19.96 -3.21 14.10
N GLY A 63 -21.30 -3.26 14.10
CA GLY A 63 -22.14 -2.07 13.93
C GLY A 63 -22.22 -1.55 12.49
N LEU A 64 -21.60 -2.24 11.54
CA LEU A 64 -21.63 -1.88 10.12
C LEU A 64 -22.87 -2.48 9.45
N ALA A 65 -23.64 -1.63 8.78
CA ALA A 65 -24.83 -2.05 8.05
C ALA A 65 -24.53 -2.21 6.55
N PRO A 66 -25.17 -3.19 5.87
CA PRO A 66 -24.99 -3.40 4.43
C PRO A 66 -25.35 -2.15 3.58
N SER A 67 -26.27 -1.30 4.06
CA SER A 67 -26.64 -0.05 3.40
C SER A 67 -25.51 0.96 3.25
N ASN A 68 -24.44 0.82 4.06
CA ASN A 68 -23.26 1.68 4.00
C ASN A 68 -22.18 1.14 3.05
N SER A 69 -22.39 -0.06 2.50
CA SER A 69 -21.47 -0.66 1.52
C SER A 69 -21.86 -0.22 0.10
N VAL A 70 -20.84 -0.02 -0.73
CA VAL A 70 -21.05 0.29 -2.15
C VAL A 70 -21.48 -1.00 -2.88
N PRO A 71 -22.66 -1.03 -3.51
CA PRO A 71 -23.07 -2.19 -4.30
C PRO A 71 -22.16 -2.38 -5.51
N LEU A 72 -21.70 -3.60 -5.75
CA LEU A 72 -20.95 -3.97 -6.94
C LEU A 72 -21.90 -4.47 -8.03
N LYS A 73 -21.76 -3.91 -9.23
CA LYS A 73 -22.46 -4.32 -10.45
C LYS A 73 -21.47 -4.96 -11.42
N ASP A 74 -21.97 -5.57 -12.49
CA ASP A 74 -21.12 -6.22 -13.49
C ASP A 74 -20.11 -5.27 -14.15
N ASP A 75 -20.43 -3.97 -14.23
CA ASP A 75 -19.59 -2.92 -14.79
C ASP A 75 -18.74 -2.17 -13.74
N SER A 76 -18.75 -2.61 -12.48
CA SER A 76 -17.97 -1.97 -11.39
C SER A 76 -16.46 -2.20 -11.51
N PHE A 77 -16.04 -3.13 -12.33
CA PHE A 77 -14.62 -3.48 -12.50
C PHE A 77 -14.10 -3.05 -13.88
N PRO A 78 -12.83 -2.60 -13.98
CA PRO A 78 -12.21 -2.33 -15.26
C PRO A 78 -12.13 -3.62 -16.09
N SER A 79 -12.18 -3.50 -17.42
CA SER A 79 -12.00 -4.65 -18.30
C SER A 79 -10.57 -5.24 -18.15
N LEU A 80 -10.40 -6.51 -18.50
CA LEU A 80 -9.06 -7.12 -18.56
C LEU A 80 -8.12 -6.33 -19.48
N GLY A 81 -8.63 -5.80 -20.61
CA GLY A 81 -7.86 -4.99 -21.55
C GLY A 81 -7.33 -3.69 -20.91
N ASP A 82 -8.16 -3.01 -20.10
CA ASP A 82 -7.77 -1.80 -19.37
C ASP A 82 -6.70 -2.11 -18.33
N MET A 83 -6.86 -3.19 -17.57
CA MET A 83 -5.86 -3.62 -16.58
C MET A 83 -4.53 -4.01 -17.24
N ILE A 84 -4.55 -4.72 -18.37
CA ILE A 84 -3.34 -5.04 -19.14
C ILE A 84 -2.65 -3.75 -19.61
N SER A 85 -3.42 -2.79 -20.11
CA SER A 85 -2.90 -1.50 -20.58
C SER A 85 -2.27 -0.70 -19.45
N LEU A 86 -2.92 -0.65 -18.27
CA LEU A 86 -2.40 -0.02 -17.07
C LEU A 86 -1.05 -0.64 -16.64
N VAL A 87 -1.00 -1.97 -16.53
CA VAL A 87 0.22 -2.68 -16.07
C VAL A 87 1.37 -2.52 -17.08
N ARG A 88 1.08 -2.60 -18.38
CA ARG A 88 2.09 -2.42 -19.44
C ARG A 88 2.53 -0.97 -19.60
N GLY A 89 1.63 -0.01 -19.41
CA GLY A 89 1.87 1.43 -19.55
C GLY A 89 2.57 2.06 -18.36
N ARG A 90 2.33 1.53 -17.14
CA ARG A 90 2.94 2.05 -15.91
C ARG A 90 4.47 2.02 -15.99
N ARG A 91 5.11 3.13 -15.64
CA ARG A 91 6.57 3.31 -15.63
C ARG A 91 7.05 3.90 -14.30
N SER A 92 8.29 3.59 -13.94
CA SER A 92 8.99 4.31 -12.87
C SER A 92 9.32 5.72 -13.36
N VAL A 93 8.57 6.71 -12.92
CA VAL A 93 8.74 8.12 -13.24
C VAL A 93 9.88 8.70 -12.39
N ARG A 94 10.78 9.46 -13.04
CA ARG A 94 11.97 10.07 -12.41
C ARG A 94 12.12 11.54 -12.78
N GLN A 95 11.10 12.13 -13.38
CA GLN A 95 11.02 13.54 -13.75
C GLN A 95 9.63 14.04 -13.34
N TYR A 96 9.61 14.97 -12.42
CA TYR A 96 8.39 15.48 -11.83
C TYR A 96 8.26 16.99 -12.06
N ARG A 97 7.02 17.48 -12.09
CA ARG A 97 6.75 18.90 -11.96
C ARG A 97 6.96 19.32 -10.52
N ASP A 98 7.40 20.54 -10.32
CA ASP A 98 7.55 21.13 -8.98
C ASP A 98 6.20 21.69 -8.49
N GLU A 99 5.22 20.83 -8.37
CA GLU A 99 3.82 21.14 -8.02
C GLU A 99 3.29 20.15 -6.99
N ASN A 100 2.42 20.63 -6.10
CA ASN A 100 1.71 19.76 -5.18
C ASN A 100 0.62 18.97 -5.91
N VAL A 101 0.45 17.72 -5.52
CA VAL A 101 -0.75 16.93 -5.84
C VAL A 101 -1.93 17.52 -5.04
N SER A 102 -3.12 17.55 -5.64
CA SER A 102 -4.33 18.01 -4.95
C SER A 102 -4.54 17.21 -3.64
N PRO A 103 -4.77 17.88 -2.50
CA PRO A 103 -5.01 17.20 -1.22
C PRO A 103 -6.21 16.24 -1.28
N ASP A 104 -7.27 16.59 -2.00
CA ASP A 104 -8.45 15.73 -2.16
C ASP A 104 -8.13 14.47 -2.95
N LEU A 105 -7.35 14.58 -4.02
CA LEU A 105 -6.89 13.41 -4.78
C LEU A 105 -6.01 12.51 -3.93
N LEU A 106 -5.05 13.10 -3.20
CA LEU A 106 -4.17 12.33 -2.34
C LEU A 106 -4.94 11.60 -1.24
N ARG A 107 -5.91 12.27 -0.62
CA ARG A 107 -6.80 11.64 0.37
C ARG A 107 -7.52 10.43 -0.23
N GLN A 108 -8.14 10.55 -1.41
CA GLN A 108 -8.80 9.44 -2.09
C GLN A 108 -7.86 8.26 -2.35
N LEU A 109 -6.63 8.54 -2.81
CA LEU A 109 -5.61 7.52 -3.06
C LEU A 109 -5.16 6.80 -1.77
N LEU A 110 -5.07 7.51 -0.65
CA LEU A 110 -4.70 6.92 0.64
C LEU A 110 -5.86 6.13 1.27
N GLU A 111 -7.10 6.65 1.18
CA GLU A 111 -8.29 5.99 1.73
C GLU A 111 -8.54 4.63 1.07
N VAL A 112 -8.32 4.49 -0.24
CA VAL A 112 -8.51 3.22 -0.94
C VAL A 112 -7.53 2.14 -0.46
N LEU A 113 -6.38 2.51 0.11
CA LEU A 113 -5.41 1.58 0.67
C LEU A 113 -5.91 0.86 1.93
N GLY A 114 -6.98 1.35 2.55
CA GLY A 114 -7.72 0.61 3.58
C GLY A 114 -8.33 -0.72 3.09
N ASN A 115 -8.35 -0.97 1.77
CA ASN A 115 -8.85 -2.21 1.16
C ASN A 115 -7.73 -3.15 0.66
N VAL A 116 -6.47 -2.82 0.91
CA VAL A 116 -5.35 -3.68 0.53
C VAL A 116 -5.37 -4.96 1.38
N PRO A 117 -5.21 -6.15 0.79
CA PRO A 117 -5.14 -7.37 1.57
C PRO A 117 -3.90 -7.38 2.48
N THR A 118 -4.07 -7.84 3.71
CA THR A 118 -2.98 -8.03 4.67
C THR A 118 -3.03 -9.42 5.29
N GLY A 119 -1.90 -9.91 5.76
CA GLY A 119 -1.82 -11.22 6.43
C GLY A 119 -2.84 -11.33 7.56
N VAL A 120 -3.69 -12.37 7.50
CA VAL A 120 -4.85 -12.62 8.41
C VAL A 120 -5.74 -11.40 8.64
N ASN A 121 -5.82 -10.51 7.66
CA ASN A 121 -6.60 -9.26 7.71
C ASN A 121 -6.24 -8.36 8.91
N ARG A 122 -4.96 -8.30 9.27
CA ARG A 122 -4.48 -7.50 10.41
C ARG A 122 -4.69 -6.01 10.24
N MET A 123 -4.66 -5.50 9.01
CA MET A 123 -4.82 -4.07 8.67
C MET A 123 -3.90 -3.15 9.51
N ALA A 124 -2.69 -3.64 9.85
CA ALA A 124 -1.73 -2.98 10.73
C ALA A 124 -0.64 -2.22 9.95
N LEU A 125 -1.01 -1.62 8.81
CA LEU A 125 -0.13 -0.77 8.03
C LEU A 125 -0.16 0.67 8.55
N THR A 126 1.00 1.31 8.54
CA THR A 126 1.13 2.75 8.77
C THR A 126 1.58 3.42 7.47
N PHE A 127 0.87 4.47 7.09
CA PHE A 127 1.14 5.28 5.91
C PHE A 127 1.69 6.63 6.36
N SER A 128 3.00 6.85 6.18
CA SER A 128 3.68 8.11 6.44
C SER A 128 3.85 8.86 5.12
N VAL A 129 3.28 10.04 4.99
CA VAL A 129 3.29 10.80 3.74
C VAL A 129 3.90 12.18 3.93
N ILE A 130 4.73 12.60 2.97
CA ILE A 130 5.09 14.01 2.78
C ILE A 130 4.27 14.49 1.58
N ASP A 131 3.22 15.25 1.86
CA ASP A 131 2.20 15.70 0.92
C ASP A 131 2.35 17.17 0.48
N ASP A 132 3.40 17.84 0.97
CA ASP A 132 3.76 19.21 0.62
C ASP A 132 5.18 19.30 0.07
N ARG A 133 5.34 19.94 -1.09
CA ARG A 133 6.63 20.03 -1.78
C ARG A 133 7.69 20.80 -0.98
N GLU A 134 7.28 21.80 -0.18
CA GLU A 134 8.24 22.55 0.66
C GLU A 134 8.67 21.70 1.86
N ALA A 135 7.76 20.90 2.44
CA ALA A 135 8.12 19.92 3.44
C ALA A 135 9.07 18.86 2.86
N MET A 136 8.81 18.40 1.61
CA MET A 136 9.71 17.47 0.93
C MET A 136 11.08 18.06 0.64
N ARG A 137 11.20 19.36 0.29
CA ARG A 137 12.48 20.04 0.15
C ARG A 137 13.27 20.04 1.45
N ARG A 138 12.61 20.44 2.57
CA ARG A 138 13.25 20.43 3.90
C ARG A 138 13.71 19.04 4.31
N PHE A 139 12.88 18.03 4.08
CA PHE A 139 13.22 16.63 4.37
C PHE A 139 14.42 16.16 3.54
N ARG A 140 14.43 16.46 2.25
CA ARG A 140 15.53 16.16 1.32
C ARG A 140 16.84 16.79 1.78
N ASP A 141 16.84 18.09 2.09
CA ASP A 141 18.03 18.82 2.56
C ASP A 141 18.59 18.21 3.84
N LYS A 142 17.70 17.80 4.76
CA LYS A 142 18.10 17.13 6.00
C LYS A 142 18.64 15.73 5.73
N ALA A 143 18.01 14.99 4.84
CA ALA A 143 18.46 13.64 4.45
C ALA A 143 19.88 13.68 3.87
N TYR A 144 20.17 14.60 2.95
CA TYR A 144 21.50 14.73 2.36
C TYR A 144 22.55 15.18 3.39
N ARG A 145 22.19 16.02 4.36
CA ARG A 145 23.10 16.37 5.47
C ARG A 145 23.44 15.15 6.31
N LEU A 146 22.45 14.36 6.73
CA LEU A 146 22.65 13.16 7.52
C LEU A 146 23.50 12.11 6.76
N ILE A 147 23.27 11.95 5.46
CA ILE A 147 24.08 11.08 4.60
C ILE A 147 25.53 11.59 4.55
N ALA A 148 25.75 12.89 4.33
CA ALA A 148 27.09 13.46 4.28
C ALA A 148 27.83 13.35 5.63
N GLU A 149 27.15 13.52 6.74
CA GLU A 149 27.70 13.32 8.10
C GLU A 149 28.11 11.86 8.30
N ALA A 150 27.27 10.89 7.89
CA ALA A 150 27.58 9.47 7.98
C ALA A 150 28.79 9.07 7.09
N VAL A 151 28.88 9.63 5.87
CA VAL A 151 30.06 9.47 4.99
C VAL A 151 31.32 9.99 5.69
N LYS A 152 31.28 11.21 6.23
CA LYS A 152 32.41 11.84 6.92
C LYS A 152 32.84 11.06 8.17
N ALA A 153 31.87 10.49 8.89
CA ALA A 153 32.12 9.69 10.08
C ALA A 153 32.65 8.27 9.76
N GLY A 154 32.61 7.83 8.49
CA GLY A 154 32.97 6.48 8.09
C GLY A 154 32.02 5.41 8.66
N SER A 155 30.78 5.79 8.96
CA SER A 155 29.80 4.89 9.61
C SER A 155 28.96 4.11 8.61
N LEU A 156 29.08 4.37 7.31
CA LEU A 156 28.33 3.67 6.28
C LEU A 156 28.92 2.27 6.00
N PRO A 157 28.07 1.28 5.73
CA PRO A 157 28.53 -0.02 5.23
C PRO A 157 29.35 0.10 3.94
N GLU A 158 30.40 -0.70 3.79
CA GLU A 158 31.31 -0.63 2.64
C GLU A 158 30.59 -0.66 1.28
N HIS A 159 29.58 -1.53 1.15
CA HIS A 159 28.81 -1.71 -0.09
C HIS A 159 27.92 -0.52 -0.46
N THR A 160 27.67 0.42 0.47
CA THR A 160 26.85 1.63 0.23
C THR A 160 27.67 2.91 0.22
N LEU A 161 28.89 2.89 0.77
CA LEU A 161 29.73 4.07 0.99
C LEU A 161 29.98 4.85 -0.30
N SER A 162 30.50 4.19 -1.33
CA SER A 162 30.86 4.87 -2.59
C SER A 162 29.65 5.52 -3.26
N TYR A 163 28.48 4.86 -3.18
CA TYR A 163 27.24 5.37 -3.75
C TYR A 163 26.75 6.63 -3.01
N PHE A 164 26.64 6.55 -1.69
CA PHE A 164 26.14 7.71 -0.91
C PHE A 164 27.15 8.84 -0.81
N GLN A 165 28.46 8.56 -0.87
CA GLN A 165 29.46 9.60 -1.04
C GLN A 165 29.24 10.36 -2.35
N GLY A 166 29.11 9.67 -3.48
CA GLY A 166 28.84 10.30 -4.77
C GLY A 166 27.52 11.06 -4.81
N ALA A 167 26.46 10.53 -4.15
CA ALA A 167 25.17 11.21 -4.06
C ALA A 167 25.25 12.50 -3.22
N ALA A 168 25.95 12.47 -2.08
CA ALA A 168 26.14 13.66 -1.24
C ALA A 168 27.00 14.73 -1.93
N GLU A 169 28.03 14.33 -2.66
CA GLU A 169 28.87 15.25 -3.48
C GLU A 169 28.06 15.89 -4.61
N ALA A 170 27.27 15.09 -5.35
CA ALA A 170 26.41 15.59 -6.41
C ALA A 170 25.39 16.61 -5.91
N TRP A 171 24.77 16.34 -4.77
CA TRP A 171 23.84 17.28 -4.13
C TRP A 171 24.55 18.59 -3.73
N ARG A 172 25.68 18.49 -3.02
CA ARG A 172 26.42 19.66 -2.52
C ARG A 172 26.95 20.54 -3.64
N GLU A 173 27.51 19.95 -4.71
CA GLU A 173 28.23 20.66 -5.74
C GLU A 173 27.37 21.12 -6.91
N ARG A 174 26.32 20.37 -7.23
CA ARG A 174 25.50 20.59 -8.43
C ARG A 174 24.01 20.67 -8.14
N GLY A 175 23.58 20.48 -6.88
CA GLY A 175 22.17 20.41 -6.55
C GLY A 175 21.45 19.20 -7.20
N GLU A 176 22.20 18.16 -7.58
CA GLU A 176 21.67 17.00 -8.28
C GLU A 176 21.10 15.99 -7.28
N ASP A 177 19.78 15.80 -7.33
CA ASP A 177 19.05 14.91 -6.43
C ASP A 177 19.02 13.46 -6.95
N ILE A 178 20.00 12.68 -6.56
CA ILE A 178 20.14 11.27 -6.96
C ILE A 178 19.17 10.36 -6.18
N VAL A 179 18.93 10.65 -4.90
CA VAL A 179 18.12 9.77 -4.03
C VAL A 179 16.63 9.96 -4.29
N PHE A 180 16.16 11.21 -4.28
CA PHE A 180 14.72 11.52 -4.35
C PHE A 180 14.25 11.98 -5.75
N ARG A 181 15.15 12.10 -6.71
CA ARG A 181 14.83 12.41 -8.13
C ARG A 181 14.02 13.71 -8.32
N GLY A 182 14.13 14.67 -7.42
CA GLY A 182 13.35 15.90 -7.45
C GLY A 182 11.84 15.69 -7.19
N ALA A 183 11.42 14.53 -6.70
CA ALA A 183 10.01 14.25 -6.44
C ALA A 183 9.44 15.20 -5.38
N PRO A 184 8.24 15.77 -5.59
CA PRO A 184 7.61 16.67 -4.63
C PRO A 184 7.00 15.97 -3.43
N HIS A 185 6.79 14.65 -3.49
CA HIS A 185 6.10 13.88 -2.46
C HIS A 185 6.76 12.53 -2.20
N LEU A 186 6.56 12.02 -0.99
CA LEU A 186 7.07 10.74 -0.52
C LEU A 186 5.95 10.01 0.25
N LEU A 187 5.75 8.74 -0.07
CA LEU A 187 4.94 7.81 0.73
C LEU A 187 5.87 6.72 1.28
N ILE A 188 5.83 6.50 2.59
CA ILE A 188 6.47 5.37 3.24
C ILE A 188 5.36 4.52 3.84
N VAL A 189 5.34 3.24 3.49
CA VAL A 189 4.47 2.26 4.12
C VAL A 189 5.31 1.42 5.06
N SER A 190 4.81 1.21 6.27
CA SER A 190 5.48 0.36 7.25
C SER A 190 4.50 -0.55 7.98
N ALA A 191 5.02 -1.67 8.47
CA ALA A 191 4.28 -2.69 9.22
C ALA A 191 5.10 -3.15 10.43
N SER A 192 4.40 -3.37 11.56
CA SER A 192 4.98 -3.97 12.76
C SER A 192 5.49 -5.39 12.48
N PRO A 193 6.58 -5.84 13.13
CA PRO A 193 7.03 -7.22 13.09
C PRO A 193 5.99 -8.22 13.62
N ASP A 194 5.01 -7.77 14.42
CA ASP A 194 3.90 -8.59 14.90
C ASP A 194 2.82 -8.87 13.83
N SER A 195 2.93 -8.25 12.66
CA SER A 195 2.09 -8.57 11.50
C SER A 195 2.44 -9.96 10.95
N ALA A 196 1.46 -10.68 10.43
CA ALA A 196 1.68 -12.04 9.91
C ALA A 196 2.62 -12.05 8.67
N CYS A 197 2.55 -11.01 7.84
CA CYS A 197 3.28 -10.89 6.58
C CYS A 197 3.75 -9.43 6.37
N PRO A 198 4.62 -8.87 7.25
CA PRO A 198 4.87 -7.42 7.26
C PRO A 198 5.53 -6.91 5.98
N GLN A 199 6.39 -7.68 5.34
CA GLN A 199 7.07 -7.27 4.10
C GLN A 199 6.13 -7.33 2.90
N GLU A 200 5.35 -8.39 2.79
CA GLU A 200 4.36 -8.59 1.74
C GLU A 200 3.24 -7.55 1.84
N ASP A 201 2.74 -7.28 3.04
CA ASP A 201 1.70 -6.29 3.29
C ASP A 201 2.14 -4.89 2.85
N VAL A 202 3.39 -4.49 3.18
CA VAL A 202 4.00 -3.23 2.73
C VAL A 202 4.12 -3.18 1.21
N ALA A 203 4.60 -4.25 0.58
CA ALA A 203 4.78 -4.30 -0.86
C ALA A 203 3.44 -4.25 -1.60
N LEU A 204 2.43 -4.98 -1.13
CA LEU A 204 1.08 -4.95 -1.69
C LEU A 204 0.47 -3.55 -1.62
N ALA A 205 0.55 -2.89 -0.47
CA ALA A 205 0.01 -1.54 -0.32
C ALA A 205 0.63 -0.54 -1.30
N LEU A 206 1.97 -0.56 -1.45
CA LEU A 206 2.65 0.29 -2.42
C LEU A 206 2.31 -0.08 -3.88
N ALA A 207 2.11 -1.36 -4.20
CA ALA A 207 1.70 -1.78 -5.53
C ALA A 207 0.29 -1.28 -5.86
N TYR A 208 -0.65 -1.35 -4.92
CA TYR A 208 -1.99 -0.78 -5.08
C TYR A 208 -1.94 0.74 -5.24
N PHE A 209 -1.14 1.44 -4.41
CA PHE A 209 -0.93 2.88 -4.56
C PHE A 209 -0.36 3.22 -5.94
N GLU A 210 0.65 2.50 -6.42
CA GLU A 210 1.26 2.73 -7.73
C GLU A 210 0.24 2.64 -8.87
N LEU A 211 -0.63 1.63 -8.85
CA LEU A 211 -1.64 1.43 -9.90
C LEU A 211 -2.74 2.50 -9.84
N THR A 212 -3.24 2.80 -8.64
CA THR A 212 -4.28 3.83 -8.46
C THR A 212 -3.75 5.23 -8.75
N ALA A 213 -2.51 5.54 -8.35
CA ALA A 213 -1.83 6.79 -8.69
C ALA A 213 -1.64 6.94 -10.21
N GLN A 214 -1.29 5.86 -10.92
CA GLN A 214 -1.19 5.87 -12.38
C GLN A 214 -2.55 6.16 -13.05
N CYS A 215 -3.65 5.58 -12.53
CA CYS A 215 -5.01 5.90 -12.99
C CYS A 215 -5.37 7.37 -12.77
N ALA A 216 -4.84 7.97 -11.70
CA ALA A 216 -5.02 9.38 -11.38
C ALA A 216 -4.06 10.33 -12.14
N GLY A 217 -3.27 9.81 -13.09
CA GLY A 217 -2.31 10.60 -13.86
C GLY A 217 -1.03 10.97 -13.10
N LEU A 218 -0.77 10.36 -11.95
CA LEU A 218 0.45 10.59 -11.19
C LEU A 218 1.58 9.64 -11.63
N GLY A 219 2.80 10.12 -11.53
CA GLY A 219 4.01 9.32 -11.69
C GLY A 219 4.51 8.82 -10.33
N THR A 220 4.97 7.57 -10.30
CA THR A 220 5.52 6.94 -9.11
C THR A 220 6.87 6.30 -9.40
N VAL A 221 7.70 6.12 -8.35
CA VAL A 221 8.88 5.26 -8.40
C VAL A 221 9.15 4.64 -7.04
N TRP A 222 9.36 3.33 -7.02
CA TRP A 222 9.85 2.61 -5.85
C TRP A 222 11.25 3.10 -5.49
N CYS A 223 11.37 3.71 -4.30
CA CYS A 223 12.61 4.38 -3.89
C CYS A 223 13.49 3.47 -3.04
N GLY A 224 14.13 2.48 -3.67
CA GLY A 224 15.11 1.61 -3.03
C GLY A 224 16.30 2.37 -2.44
N LEU A 225 16.67 3.50 -3.02
CA LEU A 225 17.76 4.35 -2.52
C LEU A 225 17.42 4.97 -1.17
N MET A 226 16.18 5.40 -0.97
CA MET A 226 15.72 5.89 0.33
C MET A 226 15.71 4.75 1.36
N LYS A 227 15.26 3.54 0.97
CA LYS A 227 15.35 2.35 1.84
C LYS A 227 16.78 2.10 2.28
N TRP A 228 17.73 2.05 1.35
CA TRP A 228 19.16 1.87 1.65
C TRP A 228 19.73 2.99 2.52
N ALA A 229 19.33 4.24 2.26
CA ALA A 229 19.76 5.37 3.07
C ALA A 229 19.30 5.22 4.52
N MET A 230 18.04 4.86 4.75
CA MET A 230 17.49 4.63 6.09
C MET A 230 18.11 3.42 6.81
N GLU A 231 18.49 2.38 6.07
CA GLU A 231 19.21 1.22 6.62
C GLU A 231 20.65 1.56 7.00
N SER A 232 21.31 2.44 6.24
CA SER A 232 22.71 2.83 6.45
C SER A 232 22.88 4.01 7.40
N VAL A 233 21.86 4.85 7.56
CA VAL A 233 21.86 6.08 8.36
C VAL A 233 20.64 6.06 9.30
N PRO A 234 20.73 5.46 10.51
CA PRO A 234 19.60 5.32 11.42
C PRO A 234 18.89 6.63 11.75
N ALA A 235 19.64 7.74 11.87
CA ALA A 235 19.06 9.06 12.10
C ALA A 235 18.08 9.51 10.99
N LEU A 236 18.25 9.02 9.76
CA LEU A 236 17.30 9.28 8.67
C LEU A 236 16.01 8.48 8.84
N LYS A 237 16.08 7.28 9.39
CA LYS A 237 14.91 6.48 9.73
C LYS A 237 14.09 7.13 10.85
N GLU A 238 14.77 7.66 11.88
CA GLU A 238 14.14 8.44 12.96
C GLU A 238 13.49 9.71 12.41
N GLU A 239 14.18 10.44 11.51
CA GLU A 239 13.64 11.63 10.85
C GLU A 239 12.37 11.34 10.05
N ALA A 240 12.27 10.16 9.46
CA ALA A 240 11.07 9.68 8.75
C ALA A 240 9.96 9.21 9.72
N GLY A 241 10.18 9.26 11.03
CA GLY A 241 9.22 8.85 12.06
C GLY A 241 8.94 7.35 12.07
N LEU A 242 9.88 6.52 11.58
CA LEU A 242 9.69 5.07 11.48
C LEU A 242 10.20 4.36 12.75
N PRO A 243 9.40 3.47 13.34
CA PRO A 243 9.88 2.58 14.39
C PRO A 243 11.07 1.73 13.92
N PRO A 244 12.05 1.45 14.81
CA PRO A 244 13.30 0.79 14.43
C PRO A 244 13.13 -0.63 13.89
N ASP A 245 12.10 -1.35 14.33
CA ASP A 245 11.83 -2.76 14.03
C ASP A 245 10.79 -2.99 12.93
N HIS A 246 10.14 -1.94 12.44
CA HIS A 246 9.16 -2.07 11.35
C HIS A 246 9.80 -2.47 10.03
N SER A 247 9.13 -3.38 9.30
CA SER A 247 9.34 -3.54 7.86
C SER A 247 8.78 -2.33 7.14
N TYR A 248 9.48 -1.82 6.14
CA TYR A 248 9.05 -0.63 5.40
C TYR A 248 9.57 -0.59 3.98
N TYR A 249 8.92 0.20 3.15
CA TYR A 249 9.44 0.63 1.86
C TYR A 249 8.93 2.02 1.50
N ALA A 250 9.64 2.70 0.59
CA ALA A 250 9.34 4.08 0.20
C ALA A 250 8.98 4.18 -1.28
N MET A 251 8.06 5.07 -1.61
CA MET A 251 7.67 5.41 -2.97
C MET A 251 7.65 6.93 -3.13
N LEU A 252 8.35 7.42 -4.13
CA LEU A 252 8.26 8.82 -4.55
C LEU A 252 7.10 8.98 -5.52
N PHE A 253 6.40 10.10 -5.47
CA PHE A 253 5.30 10.37 -6.36
C PHE A 253 5.10 11.87 -6.64
N GLY A 254 4.33 12.17 -7.69
CA GLY A 254 4.01 13.54 -8.07
C GLY A 254 3.46 13.62 -9.49
N LEU A 255 3.18 14.83 -9.95
CA LEU A 255 2.78 15.08 -11.33
C LEU A 255 3.99 14.83 -12.25
N PRO A 256 3.89 13.92 -13.25
CA PRO A 256 5.02 13.62 -14.12
C PRO A 256 5.33 14.80 -15.05
N ALA A 257 6.62 15.11 -15.21
CA ALA A 257 7.13 16.03 -16.23
C ALA A 257 7.51 15.32 -17.54
N VAL A 258 7.22 14.02 -17.63
CA VAL A 258 7.51 13.14 -18.78
C VAL A 258 6.26 12.38 -19.17
N HIS A 259 6.08 12.16 -20.47
CA HIS A 259 5.03 11.33 -21.02
C HIS A 259 5.64 10.13 -21.75
N TYR A 260 5.08 8.96 -21.55
CA TYR A 260 5.49 7.72 -22.23
C TYR A 260 4.46 7.32 -23.29
N PRO A 261 4.67 7.64 -24.58
CA PRO A 261 3.68 7.38 -25.63
C PRO A 261 3.60 5.90 -26.04
N ARG A 262 4.46 5.04 -25.49
CA ARG A 262 4.54 3.61 -25.82
C ARG A 262 4.91 2.79 -24.61
N THR A 263 4.47 1.53 -24.60
CA THR A 263 4.95 0.53 -23.66
C THR A 263 6.38 0.10 -24.00
N VAL A 264 7.10 -0.44 -23.03
CA VAL A 264 8.36 -1.15 -23.33
C VAL A 264 8.08 -2.54 -23.88
N GLN A 265 8.97 -3.03 -24.74
CA GLN A 265 8.92 -4.39 -25.26
C GLN A 265 9.55 -5.33 -24.23
N ARG A 266 8.83 -6.39 -23.88
CA ARG A 266 9.30 -7.47 -23.03
C ARG A 266 8.89 -8.77 -23.67
N ASP A 267 9.85 -9.48 -24.24
CA ASP A 267 9.64 -10.76 -24.90
C ASP A 267 9.50 -11.84 -23.81
N GLY A 268 8.30 -12.35 -23.70
CA GLY A 268 7.95 -13.36 -22.70
C GLY A 268 7.55 -12.78 -21.33
N ALA A 269 6.69 -13.49 -20.64
CA ALA A 269 6.18 -13.15 -19.31
C ALA A 269 7.06 -13.71 -18.18
N GLY A 270 8.39 -13.71 -18.36
CA GLY A 270 9.29 -14.41 -17.46
C GLY A 270 9.25 -15.94 -17.67
N HIS A 271 9.87 -16.67 -16.77
CA HIS A 271 9.90 -18.12 -16.82
C HIS A 271 8.61 -18.72 -16.25
N ILE A 272 7.66 -19.10 -17.12
CA ILE A 272 6.45 -19.81 -16.70
C ILE A 272 6.74 -21.30 -16.63
N ARG A 273 6.70 -21.87 -15.42
CA ARG A 273 6.80 -23.31 -15.19
C ARG A 273 5.43 -23.87 -14.83
N ARG A 274 4.97 -24.85 -15.58
CA ARG A 274 3.77 -25.62 -15.23
C ARG A 274 4.16 -26.76 -14.31
N ILE A 275 3.50 -26.84 -13.15
CA ILE A 275 3.63 -27.96 -12.25
C ILE A 275 2.57 -28.97 -12.68
N GLN A 276 3.01 -30.17 -13.04
CA GLN A 276 2.12 -31.33 -13.27
C GLN A 276 2.11 -32.10 -11.95
N ALA A 277 0.94 -32.17 -11.29
CA ALA A 277 0.71 -32.98 -10.09
C ALA A 277 0.25 -34.38 -10.49
#